data_1735f45d8141475a644aca35014d7ef9
#
_entry.id   1735f45d8141475a644aca35014d7ef9
#
_cell.length_a   1.000
_cell.length_b   1.000
_cell.length_c   1.000
_cell.angle_alpha   90.00
_cell.angle_beta   90.00
_cell.angle_gamma   90.00
#
_symmetry.space_group_name_H-M   'P 1'
#
loop_
_entity.id
_entity.type
_entity.pdbx_description
1 polymer ?
#
loop_
_entity_poly.entity_id
_entity_poly.type
_entity_poly.pdbx_seq_one_letter_code
_entity_poly.pdbx_strand_id
1 'polypeptide(L)'
;MVRQDFDLTGIARFVLGPYWRAASPSERHQFCDGFADRLIRIYGRQLAQPGDGYFLVTGSRTGPGGVIVTSRIVRPQDAPIAVDWRLRITDGVSKIEDVAIDGVSMVLAQRSEIGRSLRATAGRSECCSRRCDRRAIRSNRSARDRRPICLRT
;
A
#
# COMPACT_ATOMS: atom_id res chain seq x y z
N MET A 1 14.10 11.02 4.57
CA MET A 1 13.96 9.87 5.47
C MET A 1 13.14 8.76 4.81
N VAL A 2 11.81 8.65 4.90
CA VAL A 2 11.06 7.48 4.37
C VAL A 2 11.39 7.15 2.91
N ARG A 3 11.52 8.13 2.01
CA ARG A 3 11.84 7.93 0.60
C ARG A 3 13.27 7.43 0.34
N GLN A 4 14.20 7.67 1.26
CA GLN A 4 15.60 7.29 1.10
C GLN A 4 15.92 5.98 1.81
N ASP A 5 15.29 5.72 2.94
CA ASP A 5 15.63 4.59 3.81
C ASP A 5 14.82 3.34 3.50
N PHE A 6 13.61 3.51 2.90
CA PHE A 6 12.73 2.41 2.54
C PHE A 6 12.94 1.93 1.10
N ASP A 7 12.85 0.64 0.87
CA ASP A 7 12.68 0.06 -0.47
C ASP A 7 11.23 0.22 -0.95
N LEU A 8 10.84 1.46 -1.25
CA LEU A 8 9.46 1.77 -1.68
C LEU A 8 9.02 0.99 -2.91
N THR A 9 9.93 0.73 -3.84
CA THR A 9 9.64 -0.02 -5.08
C THR A 9 9.35 -1.49 -4.78
N GLY A 10 10.20 -2.12 -3.97
CA GLY A 10 10.00 -3.50 -3.54
C GLY A 10 8.72 -3.67 -2.72
N ILE A 11 8.47 -2.77 -1.78
CA ILE A 11 7.24 -2.76 -0.97
C ILE A 11 6.01 -2.55 -1.86
N ALA A 12 6.02 -1.56 -2.76
CA ALA A 12 4.91 -1.28 -3.67
C ALA A 12 4.60 -2.48 -4.57
N ARG A 13 5.63 -3.13 -5.11
CA ARG A 13 5.51 -4.35 -5.91
C ARG A 13 4.84 -5.49 -5.12
N PHE A 14 5.23 -5.67 -3.87
CA PHE A 14 4.63 -6.68 -2.99
C PHE A 14 3.17 -6.35 -2.65
N VAL A 15 2.88 -5.11 -2.32
CA VAL A 15 1.55 -4.63 -1.92
C VAL A 15 0.56 -4.74 -3.07
N LEU A 16 0.92 -4.30 -4.28
CA LEU A 16 0.08 -4.38 -5.47
C LEU A 16 -0.04 -5.80 -6.04
N GLY A 17 0.97 -6.65 -5.81
CA GLY A 17 0.97 -8.03 -6.31
C GLY A 17 0.75 -8.12 -7.83
N PRO A 18 -0.32 -8.82 -8.31
CA PRO A 18 -0.59 -8.95 -9.75
C PRO A 18 -0.78 -7.62 -10.47
N TYR A 19 -1.36 -6.62 -9.81
CA TYR A 19 -1.63 -5.30 -10.39
C TYR A 19 -0.35 -4.54 -10.74
N TRP A 20 0.76 -4.82 -10.05
CA TRP A 20 2.06 -4.24 -10.38
C TRP A 20 2.51 -4.57 -11.81
N ARG A 21 2.24 -5.80 -12.28
CA ARG A 21 2.64 -6.22 -13.63
C ARG A 21 1.81 -5.54 -14.71
N ALA A 22 0.54 -5.29 -14.44
CA ALA A 22 -0.39 -4.63 -15.34
C ALA A 22 -0.19 -3.10 -15.41
N ALA A 23 0.40 -2.50 -14.37
CA ALA A 23 0.62 -1.07 -14.29
C ALA A 23 1.77 -0.61 -15.20
N SER A 24 1.59 0.53 -15.85
CA SER A 24 2.63 1.23 -16.62
C SER A 24 3.74 1.78 -15.71
N PRO A 25 4.93 2.12 -16.25
CA PRO A 25 5.99 2.74 -15.46
C PRO A 25 5.56 4.02 -14.74
N SER A 26 4.76 4.86 -15.39
CA SER A 26 4.23 6.09 -14.82
C SER A 26 3.30 5.83 -13.63
N GLU A 27 2.37 4.87 -13.77
CA GLU A 27 1.45 4.48 -12.70
C GLU A 27 2.19 3.87 -11.50
N ARG A 28 3.25 3.07 -11.75
CA ARG A 28 4.10 2.53 -10.67
C ARG A 28 4.79 3.66 -9.90
N HIS A 29 5.30 4.66 -10.61
CA HIS A 29 5.97 5.82 -9.98
C HIS A 29 4.97 6.62 -9.13
N GLN A 30 3.82 6.98 -9.70
CA GLN A 30 2.76 7.69 -8.99
C GLN A 30 2.26 6.90 -7.76
N PHE A 31 2.14 5.58 -7.88
CA PHE A 31 1.77 4.75 -6.75
C PHE A 31 2.83 4.81 -5.64
N CYS A 32 4.11 4.66 -5.97
CA CYS A 32 5.20 4.73 -4.99
C CYS A 32 5.20 6.06 -4.23
N ASP A 33 4.98 7.18 -4.92
CA ASP A 33 4.93 8.51 -4.31
C ASP A 33 3.73 8.66 -3.36
N GLY A 34 2.53 8.34 -3.83
CA GLY A 34 1.33 8.39 -3.00
C GLY A 34 1.35 7.38 -1.85
N PHE A 35 2.00 6.24 -2.04
CA PHE A 35 2.17 5.23 -1.01
C PHE A 35 3.12 5.69 0.10
N ALA A 36 4.22 6.35 -0.24
CA ALA A 36 5.11 6.95 0.76
C ALA A 36 4.38 7.96 1.64
N ASP A 37 3.59 8.87 1.03
CA ASP A 37 2.79 9.85 1.77
C ASP A 37 1.72 9.20 2.65
N ARG A 38 1.12 8.11 2.17
CA ARG A 38 0.18 7.29 2.95
C ARG A 38 0.84 6.68 4.18
N LEU A 39 2.02 6.08 4.03
CA LEU A 39 2.75 5.49 5.14
C LEU A 39 3.11 6.53 6.21
N ILE A 40 3.59 7.69 5.80
CA ILE A 40 3.89 8.81 6.71
C ILE A 40 2.63 9.23 7.47
N ARG A 41 1.49 9.32 6.82
CA ARG A 41 0.23 9.74 7.45
C ARG A 41 -0.29 8.73 8.46
N ILE A 42 -0.20 7.43 8.15
CA ILE A 42 -0.73 6.36 9.02
C ILE A 42 0.22 6.09 10.19
N TYR A 43 1.51 5.95 9.91
CA TYR A 43 2.49 5.46 10.88
C TYR A 43 3.39 6.56 11.46
N GLY A 44 3.44 7.73 10.82
CA GLY A 44 4.36 8.80 11.22
C GLY A 44 4.19 9.23 12.66
N ARG A 45 2.96 9.32 13.16
CA ARG A 45 2.71 9.68 14.57
C ARG A 45 3.15 8.59 15.54
N GLN A 46 3.04 7.31 15.16
CA GLN A 46 3.43 6.19 16.01
C GLN A 46 4.95 6.05 16.10
N LEU A 47 5.63 6.32 14.97
CA LEU A 47 7.09 6.19 14.85
C LEU A 47 7.85 7.48 15.13
N ALA A 48 7.18 8.64 15.17
CA ALA A 48 7.80 9.90 15.56
C ALA A 48 8.17 9.86 17.04
N GLN A 49 9.30 10.46 17.37
CA GLN A 49 9.66 10.76 18.75
C GLN A 49 8.96 12.06 19.16
N PRO A 50 7.91 12.02 19.98
CA PRO A 50 7.34 13.26 20.53
C PRO A 50 8.01 13.62 21.85
N GLY A 51 8.59 14.80 21.92
CA GLY A 51 9.06 15.40 23.17
C GLY A 51 10.10 14.57 23.91
N ASP A 52 9.82 14.22 25.16
CA ASP A 52 10.73 13.50 26.07
C ASP A 52 10.83 11.99 25.84
N GLY A 53 10.27 11.47 24.75
CA GLY A 53 10.37 10.06 24.38
C GLY A 53 11.76 9.71 23.82
N TYR A 54 12.15 8.44 23.95
CA TYR A 54 13.41 7.95 23.39
C TYR A 54 13.21 6.66 22.60
N PHE A 55 14.14 6.44 21.66
CA PHE A 55 14.22 5.25 20.83
C PHE A 55 15.35 4.37 21.34
N LEU A 56 15.06 3.12 21.66
CA LEU A 56 16.01 2.14 22.19
C LEU A 56 16.12 0.95 21.25
N VAL A 57 17.29 0.73 20.66
CA VAL A 57 17.60 -0.53 19.97
C VAL A 57 17.88 -1.60 21.02
N THR A 58 17.11 -2.68 20.98
CA THR A 58 17.20 -3.77 21.97
C THR A 58 17.97 -4.99 21.43
N GLY A 59 18.16 -5.08 20.13
CA GLY A 59 18.93 -6.16 19.53
C GLY A 59 18.80 -6.24 18.02
N SER A 60 19.48 -7.23 17.44
CA SER A 60 19.35 -7.58 16.03
C SER A 60 19.50 -9.09 15.84
N ARG A 61 18.88 -9.61 14.80
CA ARG A 61 18.99 -11.02 14.41
C ARG A 61 18.98 -11.16 12.89
N THR A 62 19.68 -12.15 12.39
CA THR A 62 19.62 -12.51 10.97
C THR A 62 18.24 -13.10 10.67
N GLY A 63 17.63 -12.67 9.59
CA GLY A 63 16.35 -13.17 9.11
C GLY A 63 16.40 -13.53 7.62
N PRO A 64 15.33 -14.11 7.08
CA PRO A 64 15.26 -14.42 5.66
C PRO A 64 15.45 -13.17 4.81
N GLY A 65 16.53 -13.12 4.03
CA GLY A 65 16.84 -12.03 3.10
C GLY A 65 17.51 -10.79 3.72
N GLY A 66 17.86 -10.79 5.03
CA GLY A 66 18.52 -9.63 5.63
C GLY A 66 18.61 -9.67 7.15
N VAL A 67 18.50 -8.52 7.77
CA VAL A 67 18.61 -8.34 9.22
C VAL A 67 17.29 -7.78 9.77
N ILE A 68 16.90 -8.29 10.93
CA ILE A 68 15.79 -7.71 11.69
C ILE A 68 16.39 -7.00 12.90
N VAL A 69 16.19 -5.68 12.99
CA VAL A 69 16.59 -4.86 14.14
C VAL A 69 15.36 -4.67 15.02
N THR A 70 15.49 -5.03 16.29
CA THR A 70 14.43 -4.88 17.29
C THR A 70 14.66 -3.59 18.08
N SER A 71 13.61 -2.81 18.27
CA SER A 71 13.67 -1.56 19.02
C SER A 71 12.41 -1.34 19.85
N ARG A 72 12.47 -0.39 20.75
CA ARG A 72 11.34 0.12 21.53
C ARG A 72 11.26 1.63 21.44
N ILE A 73 10.06 2.15 21.23
CA ILE A 73 9.76 3.57 21.38
C ILE A 73 9.14 3.74 22.76
N VAL A 74 9.81 4.46 23.62
CA VAL A 74 9.37 4.71 25.00
C VAL A 74 8.91 6.17 25.11
N ARG A 75 7.72 6.36 25.64
CA ARG A 75 7.13 7.67 25.92
C ARG A 75 6.78 7.78 27.39
N PRO A 76 6.87 8.97 28.02
CA PRO A 76 6.74 9.11 29.47
C PRO A 76 5.40 8.63 30.05
N GLN A 77 4.31 8.65 29.28
CA GLN A 77 2.97 8.34 29.76
C GLN A 77 2.30 7.17 29.01
N ASP A 78 3.00 6.56 28.05
CA ASP A 78 2.47 5.48 27.22
C ASP A 78 3.23 4.17 27.50
N ALA A 79 2.60 3.05 27.21
CA ALA A 79 3.28 1.76 27.16
C ALA A 79 4.33 1.78 26.03
N PRO A 80 5.53 1.18 26.25
CA PRO A 80 6.54 1.09 25.21
C PRO A 80 6.02 0.33 23.98
N ILE A 81 6.22 0.91 22.79
CA ILE A 81 5.85 0.28 21.51
C ILE A 81 7.03 -0.54 21.01
N ALA A 82 6.82 -1.82 20.78
CA ALA A 82 7.82 -2.69 20.15
C ALA A 82 7.82 -2.50 18.63
N VAL A 83 9.00 -2.28 18.05
CA VAL A 83 9.15 -2.09 16.60
C VAL A 83 10.28 -2.96 16.07
N ASP A 84 9.95 -3.84 15.13
CA ASP A 84 10.90 -4.65 14.39
C ASP A 84 11.08 -4.07 12.98
N TRP A 85 12.32 -3.75 12.64
CA TRP A 85 12.72 -3.20 11.35
C TRP A 85 13.35 -4.32 10.52
N ARG A 86 12.71 -4.70 9.42
CA ARG A 86 13.30 -5.65 8.48
C ARG A 86 14.11 -4.88 7.45
N LEU A 87 15.40 -5.15 7.42
CA LEU A 87 16.36 -4.51 6.55
C LEU A 87 16.89 -5.53 5.53
N ARG A 88 16.94 -5.13 4.27
CA ARG A 88 17.72 -5.80 3.24
C ARG A 88 19.01 -5.02 3.03
N ILE A 89 20.11 -5.77 2.91
CA ILE A 89 21.43 -5.21 2.58
C ILE A 89 21.78 -5.69 1.18
N THR A 90 21.94 -4.74 0.24
CA THR A 90 22.35 -5.02 -1.13
C THR A 90 23.49 -4.06 -1.49
N ASP A 91 24.62 -4.59 -1.91
CA ASP A 91 25.82 -3.81 -2.27
C ASP A 91 26.26 -2.81 -1.18
N GLY A 92 26.16 -3.21 0.09
CA GLY A 92 26.51 -2.37 1.23
C GLY A 92 25.48 -1.31 1.59
N VAL A 93 24.37 -1.21 0.86
CA VAL A 93 23.27 -0.27 1.14
C VAL A 93 22.14 -1.00 1.87
N SER A 94 21.79 -0.50 3.05
CA SER A 94 20.66 -1.00 3.84
C SER A 94 19.37 -0.29 3.45
N LYS A 95 18.32 -1.05 3.17
CA LYS A 95 16.96 -0.54 2.91
C LYS A 95 15.95 -1.25 3.79
N ILE A 96 14.98 -0.49 4.30
CA ILE A 96 13.87 -1.03 5.09
C ILE A 96 12.84 -1.62 4.15
N GLU A 97 12.56 -2.92 4.30
CA GLU A 97 11.56 -3.64 3.52
C GLU A 97 10.22 -3.79 4.26
N ASP A 98 10.26 -3.78 5.58
CA ASP A 98 9.06 -3.88 6.41
C ASP A 98 9.31 -3.29 7.80
N VAL A 99 8.24 -2.85 8.42
CA VAL A 99 8.22 -2.43 9.83
C VAL A 99 7.07 -3.17 10.51
N ALA A 100 7.37 -3.94 11.55
CA ALA A 100 6.34 -4.53 12.37
C ALA A 100 6.21 -3.74 13.69
N ILE A 101 5.00 -3.28 13.98
CA ILE A 101 4.65 -2.55 15.19
C ILE A 101 3.83 -3.49 16.04
N ASP A 102 4.29 -3.77 17.27
CA ASP A 102 3.69 -4.75 18.19
C ASP A 102 3.39 -6.11 17.50
N GLY A 103 4.31 -6.55 16.64
CA GLY A 103 4.22 -7.81 15.89
C GLY A 103 3.38 -7.74 14.62
N VAL A 104 2.75 -6.62 14.30
CA VAL A 104 1.92 -6.45 13.09
C VAL A 104 2.74 -5.83 11.96
N SER A 105 2.99 -6.60 10.90
CA SER A 105 3.68 -6.13 9.70
C SER A 105 2.89 -5.03 8.98
N MET A 106 3.52 -3.88 8.80
CA MET A 106 2.96 -2.75 8.05
C MET A 106 2.69 -3.13 6.59
N VAL A 107 3.62 -3.84 5.95
CA VAL A 107 3.51 -4.20 4.53
C VAL A 107 2.38 -5.18 4.29
N LEU A 108 2.19 -6.17 5.17
CA LEU A 108 1.06 -7.11 5.09
C LEU A 108 -0.28 -6.41 5.33
N ALA A 109 -0.35 -5.51 6.30
CA ALA A 109 -1.55 -4.73 6.58
C ALA A 109 -1.95 -3.87 5.35
N GLN A 110 -0.99 -3.16 4.75
CA GLN A 110 -1.23 -2.35 3.56
C GLN A 110 -1.63 -3.21 2.34
N ARG A 111 -0.99 -4.37 2.15
CA ARG A 111 -1.38 -5.30 1.07
C ARG A 111 -2.83 -5.76 1.21
N SER A 112 -3.26 -6.10 2.40
CA SER A 112 -4.63 -6.52 2.68
C SER A 112 -5.63 -5.41 2.38
N GLU A 113 -5.35 -4.19 2.82
CA GLU A 113 -6.23 -3.03 2.66
C GLU A 113 -6.34 -2.57 1.20
N ILE A 114 -5.20 -2.40 0.52
CA ILE A 114 -5.17 -2.00 -0.89
C ILE A 114 -5.78 -3.08 -1.76
N GLY A 115 -5.51 -4.36 -1.50
CA GLY A 115 -6.10 -5.47 -2.23
C GLY A 115 -7.63 -5.52 -2.10
N ARG A 116 -8.20 -5.17 -0.95
CA ARG A 116 -9.66 -5.03 -0.79
C ARG A 116 -10.21 -3.88 -1.63
N SER A 117 -9.55 -2.72 -1.61
CA SER A 117 -9.97 -1.54 -2.37
C SER A 117 -9.95 -1.79 -3.88
N LEU A 118 -8.90 -2.42 -4.39
CA LEU A 118 -8.76 -2.75 -5.82
C LEU A 118 -9.84 -3.73 -6.29
N ARG A 119 -10.13 -4.76 -5.50
CA ARG A 119 -11.22 -5.72 -5.81
C ARG A 119 -12.59 -5.06 -5.81
N ALA A 120 -12.84 -4.16 -4.86
CA ALA A 120 -14.11 -3.42 -4.79
C ALA A 120 -14.32 -2.49 -6.01
N THR A 121 -13.23 -1.94 -6.56
CA THR A 121 -13.27 -1.09 -7.76
C THR A 121 -13.46 -1.94 -9.02
N ALA A 122 -12.74 -3.05 -9.17
CA ALA A 122 -12.89 -3.98 -10.29
C ALA A 122 -14.31 -4.55 -10.37
N GLY A 123 -14.88 -4.97 -9.25
CA GLY A 123 -16.26 -5.48 -9.20
C GLY A 123 -17.32 -4.44 -9.57
N ARG A 124 -17.07 -3.15 -9.36
CA ARG A 124 -17.97 -2.07 -9.79
C ARG A 124 -17.91 -1.83 -11.30
N SER A 125 -16.75 -1.93 -11.92
CA SER A 125 -16.63 -1.79 -13.38
C SER A 125 -17.28 -2.94 -14.14
N GLU A 126 -17.18 -4.17 -13.65
CA GLU A 126 -17.88 -5.34 -14.23
C GLU A 126 -19.40 -5.26 -14.07
N CYS A 127 -19.88 -4.72 -12.93
CA CYS A 127 -21.32 -4.53 -12.73
C CYS A 127 -21.91 -3.49 -13.68
N CYS A 128 -21.14 -2.45 -14.02
CA CYS A 128 -21.56 -1.43 -14.98
C CYS A 128 -21.62 -1.99 -16.42
N SER A 129 -20.63 -2.78 -16.84
CA SER A 129 -20.62 -3.40 -18.16
C SER A 129 -21.73 -4.44 -18.33
N ARG A 130 -21.98 -5.30 -17.35
CA ARG A 130 -23.08 -6.29 -17.38
C ARG A 130 -24.46 -5.64 -17.36
N ARG A 131 -24.61 -4.47 -16.75
CA ARG A 131 -25.88 -3.73 -16.76
C ARG A 131 -26.14 -3.01 -18.09
N CYS A 132 -25.10 -2.57 -18.79
CA CYS A 132 -25.19 -2.03 -20.15
C CYS A 132 -25.56 -3.09 -21.16
N ASP A 133 -24.95 -4.29 -21.10
CA ASP A 133 -25.26 -5.39 -22.02
C ASP A 133 -26.70 -5.90 -21.88
N ARG A 134 -27.23 -6.00 -20.65
CA ARG A 134 -28.62 -6.40 -20.43
C ARG A 134 -29.66 -5.40 -20.93
N ARG A 135 -29.32 -4.11 -21.00
CA ARG A 135 -30.18 -3.08 -21.61
C ARG A 135 -30.14 -3.12 -23.13
N ALA A 136 -28.96 -3.36 -23.71
CA ALA A 136 -28.80 -3.48 -25.17
C ALA A 136 -29.62 -4.67 -25.75
N ILE A 137 -29.65 -5.80 -25.03
CA ILE A 137 -30.39 -7.00 -25.48
C ILE A 137 -31.93 -6.83 -25.39
N ARG A 138 -32.41 -5.96 -24.46
CA ARG A 138 -33.85 -5.70 -24.34
C ARG A 138 -34.37 -4.64 -25.30
N SER A 139 -33.55 -3.74 -25.82
CA SER A 139 -33.97 -2.69 -26.73
C SER A 139 -34.08 -3.11 -28.19
N ASN A 140 -33.49 -4.28 -28.55
CA ASN A 140 -33.53 -4.78 -29.94
C ASN A 140 -34.81 -5.59 -30.28
N ARG A 141 -35.83 -5.62 -29.39
CA ARG A 141 -37.10 -6.29 -29.67
C ARG A 141 -38.30 -5.37 -29.93
N SER A 142 -38.12 -4.06 -29.89
CA SER A 142 -39.23 -3.13 -30.17
C SER A 142 -38.66 -1.76 -30.52
N ALA A 143 -38.34 -1.53 -31.76
CA ALA A 143 -38.49 -0.24 -32.44
C ALA A 143 -37.74 -0.26 -33.76
N ARG A 144 -38.44 -0.47 -34.81
CA ARG A 144 -38.19 0.28 -36.05
C ARG A 144 -38.45 1.73 -35.67
N ASP A 145 -37.46 2.60 -35.97
CA ASP A 145 -37.56 4.07 -35.94
C ASP A 145 -37.27 4.77 -34.62
N ARG A 146 -36.06 5.38 -34.56
CA ARG A 146 -35.63 6.69 -34.07
C ARG A 146 -34.17 6.68 -33.64
N ARG A 147 -33.39 7.56 -34.29
CA ARG A 147 -31.97 7.80 -33.97
C ARG A 147 -31.79 8.44 -32.58
N PRO A 148 -30.81 8.04 -31.76
CA PRO A 148 -30.46 8.81 -30.58
C PRO A 148 -29.41 9.87 -30.89
N ILE A 149 -29.70 11.09 -30.45
CA ILE A 149 -28.78 12.23 -30.41
C ILE A 149 -27.91 12.03 -29.15
N CYS A 150 -26.60 11.97 -29.34
CA CYS A 150 -25.62 11.98 -28.25
C CYS A 150 -25.30 13.44 -27.88
N LEU A 151 -25.74 13.93 -26.74
CA LEU A 151 -25.31 15.20 -26.17
C LEU A 151 -24.11 14.98 -25.27
N ARG A 152 -22.98 15.60 -25.65
CA ARG A 152 -21.81 15.86 -24.83
C ARG A 152 -22.12 17.00 -23.87
N THR A 153 -21.84 16.83 -22.61
CA THR A 153 -21.27 17.80 -21.68
C THR A 153 -20.46 17.06 -20.64
#